data_ca9c43f0f1d81cdcb3207a14607d703c
#
_entry.id   ca9c43f0f1d81cdcb3207a14607d703c
#
_cell.length_a   1.000
_cell.length_b   1.000
_cell.length_c   1.000
_cell.angle_alpha   90.00
_cell.angle_beta   90.00
_cell.angle_gamma   90.00
#
_symmetry.space_group_name_H-M   'P 1'
#
loop_
_entity.id
_entity.type
_entity.pdbx_description
1 polymer ?
#
loop_
_entity_poly.entity_id
_entity_poly.type
_entity_poly.pdbx_seq_one_letter_code
_entity_poly.pdbx_strand_id
1 'polypeptide(L)'
;MSHTARQPGEHRDLGAQSASIGTRPTAGPIAVLPRPKDLFVDAAREAGASIEPLSERTRGVIWLSAGRQDELREILQANPGIAWVQLPWAGVDAFSGLLEEYAGRELPLWTSAKGAYSEPVAEHALALTLSTLRFIPAKARATSWEPVMRGTSLYGRKIVLIGAGGIAHEFIRLVAPFETDITVVRRTDAPVAGAARTVTAAQLDDVLPGADVVVVAAALAATSASLIGERQLALMKPSAVLVNIARGGIVDTDALVAALHDGTIAGAGVDVTAPEPLPDDHALWQAPNTVVTMHAADTPDMTGPLLASRVRANVTAFLGDGDFVGVVDTEAGY
;
A
#
# COMPACT_ATOMS: atom_id res chain seq x y z
N MET A 1 -22.55 7.69 17.05
CA MET A 1 -21.74 8.32 16.00
C MET A 1 -22.59 8.45 14.76
N SER A 2 -22.85 9.67 14.32
CA SER A 2 -23.68 9.95 13.14
C SER A 2 -22.95 9.42 11.89
N HIS A 3 -23.48 8.37 11.27
CA HIS A 3 -23.05 7.95 9.94
C HIS A 3 -23.56 8.96 8.92
N THR A 4 -22.77 9.99 8.63
CA THR A 4 -22.96 10.76 7.39
C THR A 4 -22.84 9.79 6.21
N ALA A 5 -23.84 9.76 5.35
CA ALA A 5 -23.83 8.94 4.14
C ALA A 5 -22.65 9.35 3.27
N ARG A 6 -21.89 8.36 2.73
CA ARG A 6 -20.79 8.60 1.81
C ARG A 6 -21.30 9.21 0.51
N GLN A 7 -20.52 10.11 -0.06
CA GLN A 7 -20.67 10.49 -1.46
C GLN A 7 -20.21 9.34 -2.37
N PRO A 8 -20.81 9.18 -3.56
CA PRO A 8 -20.33 8.17 -4.51
C PRO A 8 -18.83 8.34 -4.84
N GLY A 9 -18.06 7.26 -4.73
CA GLY A 9 -16.61 7.24 -4.96
C GLY A 9 -15.75 7.84 -3.83
N GLU A 10 -16.35 8.27 -2.73
CA GLU A 10 -15.63 8.79 -1.57
C GLU A 10 -14.99 7.65 -0.76
N HIS A 11 -13.70 7.77 -0.49
CA HIS A 11 -12.95 6.90 0.43
C HIS A 11 -12.61 7.65 1.72
N ARG A 12 -12.35 6.92 2.80
CA ARG A 12 -11.95 7.46 4.10
C ARG A 12 -10.48 7.23 4.35
N ASP A 13 -9.82 8.23 4.92
CA ASP A 13 -8.53 8.02 5.57
C ASP A 13 -8.79 7.26 6.89
N LEU A 14 -8.41 5.98 6.92
CA LEU A 14 -8.57 5.13 8.11
C LEU A 14 -7.48 5.39 9.16
N GLY A 15 -6.54 6.28 8.86
CA GLY A 15 -5.40 6.55 9.70
C GLY A 15 -4.39 5.39 9.73
N ALA A 16 -3.23 5.67 10.28
CA ALA A 16 -2.32 4.65 10.79
C ALA A 16 -2.29 4.79 12.31
N GLN A 17 -1.94 3.74 13.04
CA GLN A 17 -1.71 3.88 14.48
C GLN A 17 -0.70 5.01 14.70
N SER A 18 -1.06 5.99 15.53
CA SER A 18 -0.16 7.07 15.91
C SER A 18 1.05 6.46 16.61
N ALA A 19 2.24 6.66 16.05
CA ALA A 19 3.46 6.35 16.78
C ALA A 19 3.71 7.46 17.81
N SER A 20 4.23 7.09 18.97
CA SER A 20 4.71 8.09 19.93
C SER A 20 5.90 8.84 19.28
N ILE A 21 5.81 10.16 19.27
CA ILE A 21 6.92 11.02 18.83
C ILE A 21 7.76 11.40 20.04
N GLY A 22 9.09 11.39 19.89
CA GLY A 22 10.03 11.85 20.93
C GLY A 22 9.91 13.37 21.11
N THR A 23 10.48 14.13 20.19
CA THR A 23 10.41 15.59 20.20
C THR A 23 9.35 16.12 19.26
N ARG A 24 8.46 16.97 19.77
CA ARG A 24 7.46 17.63 18.91
C ARG A 24 8.13 18.69 18.04
N PRO A 25 7.87 18.69 16.71
CA PRO A 25 8.41 19.71 15.82
C PRO A 25 7.97 21.12 16.21
N THR A 26 8.89 22.10 16.12
CA THR A 26 8.54 23.52 16.33
C THR A 26 7.68 24.01 15.18
N ALA A 27 6.48 24.52 15.49
CA ALA A 27 5.55 25.08 14.52
C ALA A 27 6.09 26.34 13.83
N GLY A 28 5.66 26.58 12.60
CA GLY A 28 6.02 27.75 11.81
C GLY A 28 5.52 27.70 10.39
N PRO A 29 5.99 28.57 9.49
CA PRO A 29 5.57 28.57 8.08
C PRO A 29 5.83 27.23 7.41
N ILE A 30 4.89 26.85 6.53
CA ILE A 30 4.94 25.60 5.75
C ILE A 30 5.11 25.93 4.28
N ALA A 31 6.02 25.22 3.59
CA ALA A 31 6.15 25.26 2.13
C ALA A 31 5.53 24.00 1.50
N VAL A 32 4.77 24.19 0.42
CA VAL A 32 4.21 23.09 -0.39
C VAL A 32 5.05 22.93 -1.65
N LEU A 33 5.74 21.82 -1.79
CA LEU A 33 6.81 21.61 -2.76
C LEU A 33 6.65 20.25 -3.50
N PRO A 34 7.30 20.05 -4.64
CA PRO A 34 8.06 21.02 -5.46
C PRO A 34 7.14 21.98 -6.24
N ARG A 35 5.91 21.58 -6.48
CA ARG A 35 4.87 22.37 -7.17
C ARG A 35 3.62 22.38 -6.32
N PRO A 36 3.25 23.55 -5.78
CA PRO A 36 2.00 23.68 -5.02
C PRO A 36 0.79 23.25 -5.87
N LYS A 37 -0.15 22.53 -5.25
CA LYS A 37 -1.46 22.24 -5.84
C LYS A 37 -2.51 22.80 -4.89
N ASP A 38 -3.50 23.50 -5.41
CA ASP A 38 -4.52 24.21 -4.63
C ASP A 38 -5.19 23.32 -3.59
N LEU A 39 -5.54 22.08 -3.95
CA LEU A 39 -6.16 21.10 -3.05
C LEU A 39 -5.37 20.94 -1.73
N PHE A 40 -4.06 20.87 -1.78
CA PHE A 40 -3.21 20.66 -0.58
C PHE A 40 -2.85 21.95 0.12
N VAL A 41 -2.72 23.04 -0.65
CA VAL A 41 -2.52 24.38 -0.11
C VAL A 41 -3.75 24.80 0.70
N ASP A 42 -4.95 24.61 0.16
CA ASP A 42 -6.21 24.95 0.83
C ASP A 42 -6.44 24.05 2.03
N ALA A 43 -6.19 22.73 1.92
CA ALA A 43 -6.26 21.82 3.06
C ALA A 43 -5.36 22.24 4.23
N ALA A 44 -4.15 22.70 3.93
CA ALA A 44 -3.22 23.19 4.95
C ALA A 44 -3.66 24.53 5.54
N ARG A 45 -4.18 25.45 4.73
CA ARG A 45 -4.71 26.74 5.19
C ARG A 45 -5.96 26.58 6.06
N GLU A 46 -6.88 25.68 5.67
CA GLU A 46 -8.06 25.33 6.45
C GLU A 46 -7.69 24.78 7.84
N ALA A 47 -6.55 24.10 7.96
CA ALA A 47 -6.00 23.66 9.24
C ALA A 47 -5.25 24.75 10.01
N GLY A 48 -5.21 26.00 9.51
CA GLY A 48 -4.59 27.13 10.18
C GLY A 48 -3.14 27.42 9.81
N ALA A 49 -2.57 26.72 8.79
CA ALA A 49 -1.18 26.93 8.43
C ALA A 49 -0.91 28.27 7.71
N SER A 50 0.23 28.90 8.02
CA SER A 50 0.84 29.93 7.18
C SER A 50 1.59 29.24 6.05
N ILE A 51 1.03 29.28 4.83
CA ILE A 51 1.66 28.73 3.62
C ILE A 51 2.47 29.85 2.94
N GLU A 52 3.79 29.68 2.93
CA GLU A 52 4.74 30.63 2.39
C GLU A 52 5.70 29.97 1.39
N PRO A 53 6.33 30.72 0.48
CA PRO A 53 7.45 30.21 -0.31
C PRO A 53 8.58 29.72 0.62
N LEU A 54 9.35 28.73 0.13
CA LEU A 54 10.51 28.21 0.87
C LEU A 54 11.47 29.35 1.25
N SER A 55 11.85 29.40 2.51
CA SER A 55 12.78 30.38 3.07
C SER A 55 13.41 29.82 4.36
N GLU A 56 14.38 30.54 4.94
CA GLU A 56 15.00 30.20 6.23
C GLU A 56 13.99 30.14 7.40
N ARG A 57 12.81 30.77 7.24
CA ARG A 57 11.72 30.72 8.22
C ARG A 57 10.87 29.46 8.13
N THR A 58 10.99 28.68 7.04
CA THR A 58 10.20 27.45 6.82
C THR A 58 10.48 26.45 7.94
N ARG A 59 9.42 25.88 8.52
CA ARG A 59 9.48 24.86 9.58
C ARG A 59 8.84 23.55 9.18
N GLY A 60 7.91 23.57 8.22
CA GLY A 60 7.27 22.37 7.67
C GLY A 60 7.37 22.33 6.15
N VAL A 61 7.44 21.12 5.60
CA VAL A 61 7.38 20.87 4.14
C VAL A 61 6.29 19.83 3.84
N ILE A 62 5.41 20.16 2.93
CA ILE A 62 4.50 19.20 2.29
C ILE A 62 5.09 18.89 0.91
N TRP A 63 5.60 17.66 0.77
CA TRP A 63 6.26 17.20 -0.44
C TRP A 63 5.29 16.46 -1.34
N LEU A 64 5.10 16.90 -2.59
CA LEU A 64 4.08 16.39 -3.52
C LEU A 64 4.67 15.62 -4.71
N SER A 65 5.89 15.13 -4.60
CA SER A 65 6.52 14.31 -5.66
C SER A 65 6.83 12.91 -5.15
N ALA A 66 6.55 11.90 -5.96
CA ALA A 66 6.89 10.51 -5.69
C ALA A 66 8.40 10.22 -5.73
N GLY A 67 9.14 11.05 -6.47
CA GLY A 67 10.58 11.00 -6.63
C GLY A 67 11.24 12.31 -6.22
N ARG A 68 12.36 12.64 -6.87
CA ARG A 68 13.13 13.88 -6.63
C ARG A 68 13.66 13.97 -5.19
N GLN A 69 14.04 12.82 -4.62
CA GLN A 69 14.59 12.76 -3.26
C GLN A 69 15.86 13.64 -3.11
N ASP A 70 16.67 13.76 -4.17
CA ASP A 70 17.88 14.57 -4.14
C ASP A 70 17.57 16.07 -3.99
N GLU A 71 16.53 16.55 -4.67
CA GLU A 71 16.05 17.92 -4.49
C GLU A 71 15.53 18.16 -3.07
N LEU A 72 14.76 17.21 -2.51
CA LEU A 72 14.31 17.31 -1.13
C LEU A 72 15.50 17.32 -0.15
N ARG A 73 16.53 16.48 -0.42
CA ARG A 73 17.78 16.46 0.34
C ARG A 73 18.47 17.82 0.34
N GLU A 74 18.65 18.43 -0.84
CA GLU A 74 19.25 19.75 -0.99
C GLU A 74 18.47 20.82 -0.22
N ILE A 75 17.15 20.79 -0.29
CA ILE A 75 16.26 21.70 0.45
C ILE A 75 16.47 21.57 1.96
N LEU A 76 16.50 20.34 2.47
CA LEU A 76 16.67 20.09 3.91
C LEU A 76 18.07 20.51 4.40
N GLN A 77 19.09 20.28 3.59
CA GLN A 77 20.48 20.71 3.92
C GLN A 77 20.61 22.23 3.92
N ALA A 78 19.97 22.92 2.97
CA ALA A 78 19.98 24.39 2.90
C ALA A 78 19.09 25.06 3.97
N ASN A 79 18.11 24.32 4.53
CA ASN A 79 17.15 24.86 5.49
C ASN A 79 17.08 23.97 6.75
N PRO A 80 18.11 23.94 7.59
CA PRO A 80 18.19 23.07 8.77
C PRO A 80 17.12 23.36 9.84
N GLY A 81 16.37 24.45 9.69
CA GLY A 81 15.23 24.78 10.54
C GLY A 81 13.94 24.03 10.22
N ILE A 82 13.90 23.27 9.12
CA ILE A 82 12.74 22.41 8.79
C ILE A 82 12.63 21.27 9.81
N ALA A 83 11.52 21.26 10.53
CA ALA A 83 11.30 20.34 11.64
C ALA A 83 10.26 19.25 11.32
N TRP A 84 9.52 19.36 10.20
CA TRP A 84 8.52 18.39 9.78
C TRP A 84 8.46 18.27 8.26
N VAL A 85 8.28 17.00 7.77
CA VAL A 85 8.10 16.69 6.35
C VAL A 85 6.93 15.74 6.20
N GLN A 86 5.94 16.11 5.37
CA GLN A 86 4.86 15.24 4.90
C GLN A 86 5.19 14.68 3.53
N LEU A 87 5.34 13.35 3.41
CA LEU A 87 5.51 12.64 2.15
C LEU A 87 4.15 12.28 1.52
N PRO A 88 4.05 12.19 0.17
CA PRO A 88 2.77 12.08 -0.53
C PRO A 88 2.19 10.67 -0.56
N TRP A 89 3.02 9.62 -0.41
CA TRP A 89 2.61 8.23 -0.60
C TRP A 89 2.59 7.45 0.72
N ALA A 90 1.88 6.32 0.72
CA ALA A 90 1.85 5.40 1.85
C ALA A 90 3.20 4.66 1.99
N GLY A 91 3.75 4.18 0.89
CA GLY A 91 5.11 3.63 0.83
C GLY A 91 6.15 4.73 0.69
N VAL A 92 7.27 4.57 1.35
CA VAL A 92 8.36 5.57 1.37
C VAL A 92 9.64 5.07 0.71
N ASP A 93 9.56 3.96 0.00
CA ASP A 93 10.71 3.27 -0.64
C ASP A 93 11.53 4.21 -1.53
N ALA A 94 10.87 5.12 -2.26
CA ALA A 94 11.53 6.11 -3.11
C ALA A 94 12.38 7.13 -2.34
N PHE A 95 12.24 7.17 -1.01
CA PHE A 95 12.96 8.07 -0.12
C PHE A 95 13.89 7.32 0.86
N SER A 96 14.05 5.99 0.71
CA SER A 96 14.79 5.16 1.65
C SER A 96 16.21 5.69 1.91
N GLY A 97 16.97 6.00 0.85
CA GLY A 97 18.31 6.55 1.00
C GLY A 97 18.37 7.92 1.71
N LEU A 98 17.34 8.75 1.53
CA LEU A 98 17.23 10.01 2.26
C LEU A 98 16.84 9.76 3.73
N LEU A 99 15.90 8.86 3.99
CA LEU A 99 15.44 8.53 5.34
C LEU A 99 16.57 7.90 6.18
N GLU A 100 17.42 7.07 5.58
CA GLU A 100 18.61 6.49 6.23
C GLU A 100 19.58 7.55 6.74
N GLU A 101 19.74 8.70 6.03
CA GLU A 101 20.57 9.82 6.48
C GLU A 101 20.03 10.49 7.76
N TYR A 102 18.75 10.30 8.04
CA TYR A 102 18.05 10.82 9.23
C TYR A 102 17.76 9.75 10.28
N ALA A 103 18.22 8.52 10.10
CA ALA A 103 18.07 7.45 11.09
C ALA A 103 18.74 7.87 12.42
N GLY A 104 18.02 7.61 13.53
CA GLY A 104 18.47 8.02 14.86
C GLY A 104 18.36 9.51 15.16
N ARG A 105 17.78 10.32 14.26
CA ARG A 105 17.49 11.74 14.52
C ARG A 105 15.99 11.91 14.80
N GLU A 106 15.66 12.73 15.78
CA GLU A 106 14.26 13.04 16.10
C GLU A 106 13.62 14.03 15.12
N LEU A 107 14.42 14.88 14.44
CA LEU A 107 13.95 15.89 13.50
C LEU A 107 14.78 15.89 12.20
N PRO A 108 14.15 16.24 11.07
CA PRO A 108 12.73 16.53 10.95
C PRO A 108 11.87 15.30 11.23
N LEU A 109 10.70 15.48 11.82
CA LEU A 109 9.68 14.44 11.92
C LEU A 109 9.17 14.13 10.52
N TRP A 110 9.16 12.85 10.16
CA TRP A 110 8.67 12.37 8.87
C TRP A 110 7.30 11.78 9.02
N THR A 111 6.38 12.19 8.17
CA THR A 111 5.05 11.60 8.04
C THR A 111 4.75 11.23 6.59
N SER A 112 3.91 10.23 6.37
CA SER A 112 3.52 9.75 5.05
C SER A 112 2.00 9.56 4.95
N ALA A 113 1.50 9.21 3.77
CA ALA A 113 0.11 8.83 3.59
C ALA A 113 -0.19 7.39 4.08
N LYS A 114 0.67 6.78 4.89
CA LYS A 114 0.50 5.43 5.46
C LYS A 114 -0.89 5.29 6.10
N GLY A 115 -1.65 4.31 5.62
CA GLY A 115 -3.02 4.05 6.05
C GLY A 115 -4.10 4.87 5.32
N ALA A 116 -3.78 6.00 4.70
CA ALA A 116 -4.76 6.84 4.03
C ALA A 116 -5.41 6.15 2.83
N TYR A 117 -4.64 5.37 2.07
CA TYR A 117 -5.10 4.72 0.84
C TYR A 117 -5.58 3.28 1.05
N SER A 118 -5.87 2.89 2.28
CA SER A 118 -6.24 1.51 2.60
C SER A 118 -7.55 1.08 1.94
N GLU A 119 -8.56 1.94 1.89
CA GLU A 119 -9.85 1.61 1.29
C GLU A 119 -9.75 1.37 -0.23
N PRO A 120 -9.25 2.29 -1.07
CA PRO A 120 -9.20 2.06 -2.50
C PRO A 120 -8.30 0.87 -2.88
N VAL A 121 -7.16 0.70 -2.20
CA VAL A 121 -6.25 -0.42 -2.50
C VAL A 121 -6.83 -1.76 -2.07
N ALA A 122 -7.56 -1.83 -0.95
CA ALA A 122 -8.25 -3.07 -0.55
C ALA A 122 -9.43 -3.42 -1.48
N GLU A 123 -10.15 -2.41 -1.97
CA GLU A 123 -11.19 -2.59 -2.99
C GLU A 123 -10.60 -3.17 -4.28
N HIS A 124 -9.46 -2.64 -4.72
CA HIS A 124 -8.74 -3.16 -5.88
C HIS A 124 -8.26 -4.60 -5.67
N ALA A 125 -7.72 -4.92 -4.48
CA ALA A 125 -7.34 -6.29 -4.13
C ALA A 125 -8.52 -7.26 -4.23
N LEU A 126 -9.71 -6.86 -3.78
CA LEU A 126 -10.94 -7.65 -3.93
C LEU A 126 -11.34 -7.80 -5.40
N ALA A 127 -11.24 -6.72 -6.20
CA ALA A 127 -11.55 -6.76 -7.63
C ALA A 127 -10.62 -7.74 -8.37
N LEU A 128 -9.31 -7.71 -8.10
CA LEU A 128 -8.33 -8.65 -8.64
C LEU A 128 -8.63 -10.10 -8.19
N THR A 129 -8.98 -10.30 -6.91
CA THR A 129 -9.34 -11.61 -6.36
C THR A 129 -10.55 -12.19 -7.10
N LEU A 130 -11.63 -11.43 -7.21
CA LEU A 130 -12.85 -11.89 -7.89
C LEU A 130 -12.60 -12.10 -9.39
N SER A 131 -11.84 -11.23 -10.02
CA SER A 131 -11.48 -11.32 -11.43
C SER A 131 -10.76 -12.64 -11.76
N THR A 132 -9.72 -12.95 -10.97
CA THR A 132 -8.91 -14.17 -11.18
C THR A 132 -9.68 -15.44 -10.83
N LEU A 133 -10.42 -15.48 -9.71
CA LEU A 133 -11.26 -16.62 -9.34
C LEU A 133 -12.35 -16.92 -10.40
N ARG A 134 -12.87 -15.91 -11.07
CA ARG A 134 -13.92 -16.07 -12.10
C ARG A 134 -13.36 -16.22 -13.51
N PHE A 135 -12.03 -16.29 -13.69
CA PHE A 135 -11.36 -16.37 -14.99
C PHE A 135 -11.76 -15.22 -15.94
N ILE A 136 -12.04 -14.04 -15.40
CA ILE A 136 -12.43 -12.87 -16.20
C ILE A 136 -11.32 -12.47 -17.17
N PRO A 137 -10.01 -12.49 -16.82
CA PRO A 137 -8.95 -12.10 -17.75
C PRO A 137 -8.89 -12.97 -19.01
N ALA A 138 -9.01 -14.27 -18.84
CA ALA A 138 -9.03 -15.21 -19.96
C ALA A 138 -10.30 -15.02 -20.83
N LYS A 139 -11.45 -14.83 -20.19
CA LYS A 139 -12.73 -14.59 -20.88
C LYS A 139 -12.77 -13.24 -21.61
N ALA A 140 -12.18 -12.20 -21.04
CA ALA A 140 -12.12 -10.87 -21.65
C ALA A 140 -11.24 -10.84 -22.91
N ARG A 141 -10.26 -11.74 -23.01
CA ARG A 141 -9.40 -11.89 -24.20
C ARG A 141 -9.96 -12.85 -25.25
N ALA A 142 -11.09 -13.54 -24.97
CA ALA A 142 -11.69 -14.48 -25.92
C ALA A 142 -12.20 -13.72 -27.15
N THR A 143 -11.94 -14.28 -28.34
CA THR A 143 -12.41 -13.78 -29.64
C THR A 143 -13.51 -14.67 -30.26
N SER A 144 -13.86 -15.77 -29.60
CA SER A 144 -14.90 -16.70 -30.01
C SER A 144 -15.73 -17.16 -28.80
N TRP A 145 -16.96 -17.61 -29.06
CA TRP A 145 -17.82 -18.19 -28.03
C TRP A 145 -17.37 -19.63 -27.76
N GLU A 146 -16.57 -19.83 -26.73
CA GLU A 146 -16.17 -21.16 -26.27
C GLU A 146 -16.92 -21.52 -24.99
N PRO A 147 -17.54 -22.69 -24.87
CA PRO A 147 -18.28 -23.09 -23.69
C PRO A 147 -17.36 -23.54 -22.53
N VAL A 148 -16.27 -22.84 -22.31
CA VAL A 148 -15.34 -23.14 -21.21
C VAL A 148 -15.91 -22.61 -19.91
N MET A 149 -16.50 -23.52 -19.13
CA MET A 149 -17.08 -23.20 -17.81
C MET A 149 -15.99 -23.31 -16.74
N ARG A 150 -15.09 -22.30 -16.66
CA ARG A 150 -14.08 -22.16 -15.60
C ARG A 150 -14.45 -21.03 -14.65
N GLY A 151 -14.05 -21.17 -13.40
CA GLY A 151 -14.20 -20.18 -12.35
C GLY A 151 -14.82 -20.76 -11.09
N THR A 152 -14.57 -20.10 -9.99
CA THR A 152 -15.03 -20.51 -8.67
C THR A 152 -15.53 -19.31 -7.86
N SER A 153 -16.23 -19.57 -6.76
CA SER A 153 -16.76 -18.57 -5.85
C SER A 153 -15.72 -18.20 -4.78
N LEU A 154 -15.82 -16.99 -4.26
CA LEU A 154 -15.06 -16.56 -3.06
C LEU A 154 -15.71 -17.04 -1.76
N TYR A 155 -17.02 -17.35 -1.76
CA TYR A 155 -17.75 -17.80 -0.57
C TYR A 155 -17.09 -19.01 0.09
N GLY A 156 -16.84 -18.92 1.40
CA GLY A 156 -16.26 -19.99 2.20
C GLY A 156 -14.81 -20.35 1.87
N ARG A 157 -14.11 -19.53 1.07
CA ARG A 157 -12.72 -19.81 0.68
C ARG A 157 -11.72 -19.49 1.78
N LYS A 158 -10.60 -20.22 1.75
CA LYS A 158 -9.46 -20.00 2.62
C LYS A 158 -8.52 -18.98 2.01
N ILE A 159 -8.30 -17.89 2.72
CA ILE A 159 -7.42 -16.80 2.30
C ILE A 159 -6.18 -16.78 3.19
N VAL A 160 -5.00 -16.77 2.59
CA VAL A 160 -3.75 -16.40 3.26
C VAL A 160 -3.46 -14.93 2.91
N LEU A 161 -3.52 -14.07 3.91
CA LEU A 161 -3.27 -12.63 3.78
C LEU A 161 -1.91 -12.28 4.39
N ILE A 162 -0.96 -11.90 3.54
CA ILE A 162 0.40 -11.57 3.94
C ILE A 162 0.49 -10.08 4.22
N GLY A 163 0.64 -9.72 5.49
CA GLY A 163 0.61 -8.37 6.02
C GLY A 163 -0.58 -8.13 6.94
N ALA A 164 -0.46 -7.14 7.83
CA ALA A 164 -1.48 -6.75 8.80
C ALA A 164 -1.57 -5.23 8.94
N GLY A 165 -1.33 -4.50 7.85
CA GLY A 165 -1.48 -3.04 7.78
C GLY A 165 -2.93 -2.63 7.49
N GLY A 166 -3.15 -1.32 7.26
CA GLY A 166 -4.48 -0.77 6.97
C GLY A 166 -5.20 -1.45 5.80
N ILE A 167 -4.47 -1.74 4.71
CA ILE A 167 -5.02 -2.47 3.55
C ILE A 167 -5.52 -3.86 3.95
N ALA A 168 -4.75 -4.59 4.76
CA ALA A 168 -5.15 -5.93 5.21
C ALA A 168 -6.41 -5.89 6.07
N HIS A 169 -6.51 -4.95 7.01
CA HIS A 169 -7.71 -4.78 7.85
C HIS A 169 -8.93 -4.44 7.01
N GLU A 170 -8.78 -3.55 6.02
CA GLU A 170 -9.88 -3.18 5.15
C GLU A 170 -10.27 -4.33 4.20
N PHE A 171 -9.31 -5.08 3.66
CA PHE A 171 -9.59 -6.27 2.87
C PHE A 171 -10.38 -7.32 3.68
N ILE A 172 -9.99 -7.59 4.93
CA ILE A 172 -10.73 -8.48 5.83
C ILE A 172 -12.18 -7.99 5.98
N ARG A 173 -12.40 -6.70 6.17
CA ARG A 173 -13.74 -6.11 6.28
C ARG A 173 -14.55 -6.30 4.99
N LEU A 174 -13.93 -6.08 3.83
CA LEU A 174 -14.60 -6.20 2.52
C LEU A 174 -14.99 -7.64 2.19
N VAL A 175 -14.18 -8.63 2.58
CA VAL A 175 -14.48 -10.05 2.29
C VAL A 175 -15.32 -10.73 3.37
N ALA A 176 -15.62 -10.08 4.49
CA ALA A 176 -16.42 -10.65 5.56
C ALA A 176 -17.79 -11.19 5.09
N PRO A 177 -18.54 -10.53 4.17
CA PRO A 177 -19.81 -11.07 3.65
C PRO A 177 -19.67 -12.34 2.84
N PHE A 178 -18.46 -12.72 2.44
CA PHE A 178 -18.19 -13.99 1.72
C PHE A 178 -17.90 -15.16 2.66
N GLU A 179 -17.96 -14.95 3.98
CA GLU A 179 -17.74 -16.00 4.99
C GLU A 179 -16.40 -16.74 4.80
N THR A 180 -15.37 -16.00 4.45
CA THR A 180 -14.02 -16.53 4.18
C THR A 180 -13.28 -16.89 5.46
N ASP A 181 -12.45 -17.95 5.41
CA ASP A 181 -11.53 -18.34 6.50
C ASP A 181 -10.17 -17.69 6.24
N ILE A 182 -9.82 -16.66 7.03
CA ILE A 182 -8.63 -15.84 6.80
C ILE A 182 -7.51 -16.20 7.78
N THR A 183 -6.36 -16.62 7.24
CA THR A 183 -5.11 -16.70 7.99
C THR A 183 -4.23 -15.51 7.63
N VAL A 184 -3.90 -14.69 8.62
CA VAL A 184 -2.97 -13.55 8.45
C VAL A 184 -1.55 -13.99 8.75
N VAL A 185 -0.62 -13.64 7.86
CA VAL A 185 0.83 -13.83 8.04
C VAL A 185 1.47 -12.47 8.30
N ARG A 186 2.16 -12.32 9.45
CA ARG A 186 2.83 -11.06 9.85
C ARG A 186 4.10 -11.34 10.64
N ARG A 187 4.81 -10.29 11.09
CA ARG A 187 6.07 -10.42 11.87
C ARG A 187 5.89 -11.06 13.24
N THR A 188 4.74 -10.87 13.85
CA THR A 188 4.40 -11.43 15.18
C THR A 188 3.11 -12.24 15.07
N ASP A 189 2.84 -13.11 16.00
CA ASP A 189 1.62 -13.92 16.09
C ASP A 189 0.45 -13.21 16.80
N ALA A 190 0.60 -11.91 17.10
CA ALA A 190 -0.46 -11.12 17.72
C ALA A 190 -1.75 -11.18 16.88
N PRO A 191 -2.91 -11.52 17.48
CA PRO A 191 -4.17 -11.70 16.77
C PRO A 191 -4.57 -10.46 15.95
N VAL A 192 -5.13 -10.71 14.77
CA VAL A 192 -5.69 -9.67 13.89
C VAL A 192 -7.20 -9.80 13.89
N ALA A 193 -7.90 -8.71 14.16
CA ALA A 193 -9.37 -8.69 14.20
C ALA A 193 -9.97 -9.14 12.86
N GLY A 194 -10.94 -10.04 12.91
CA GLY A 194 -11.60 -10.60 11.73
C GLY A 194 -10.84 -11.73 11.02
N ALA A 195 -9.59 -12.03 11.44
CA ALA A 195 -8.89 -13.23 10.98
C ALA A 195 -9.21 -14.42 11.88
N ALA A 196 -9.37 -15.61 11.29
CA ALA A 196 -9.54 -16.86 12.01
C ALA A 196 -8.23 -17.30 12.70
N ARG A 197 -7.09 -16.97 12.09
CA ARG A 197 -5.76 -17.30 12.57
C ARG A 197 -4.74 -16.23 12.20
N THR A 198 -3.77 -16.00 13.09
CA THR A 198 -2.57 -15.19 12.81
C THR A 198 -1.33 -16.04 13.03
N VAL A 199 -0.38 -15.99 12.10
CA VAL A 199 0.88 -16.74 12.14
C VAL A 199 2.05 -15.83 11.77
N THR A 200 3.26 -16.26 12.08
CA THR A 200 4.48 -15.57 11.69
C THR A 200 4.92 -15.95 10.26
N ALA A 201 5.80 -15.15 9.66
CA ALA A 201 6.37 -15.44 8.34
C ALA A 201 7.11 -16.81 8.27
N ALA A 202 7.67 -17.27 9.39
CA ALA A 202 8.30 -18.60 9.48
C ALA A 202 7.31 -19.76 9.25
N GLN A 203 6.01 -19.52 9.42
CA GLN A 203 4.94 -20.50 9.24
C GLN A 203 4.21 -20.34 7.89
N LEU A 204 4.72 -19.49 6.99
CA LEU A 204 4.10 -19.26 5.68
C LEU A 204 3.91 -20.56 4.91
N ASP A 205 4.96 -21.39 4.84
CA ASP A 205 4.94 -22.65 4.10
C ASP A 205 3.91 -23.66 4.65
N ASP A 206 3.59 -23.57 5.94
CA ASP A 206 2.60 -24.46 6.59
C ASP A 206 1.15 -24.10 6.20
N VAL A 207 0.90 -22.84 5.84
CA VAL A 207 -0.47 -22.35 5.57
C VAL A 207 -0.79 -22.27 4.07
N LEU A 208 0.21 -22.18 3.20
CA LEU A 208 0.02 -22.09 1.74
C LEU A 208 -0.70 -23.30 1.13
N PRO A 209 -0.45 -24.59 1.54
CA PRO A 209 -1.14 -25.74 0.98
C PRO A 209 -2.67 -25.72 1.19
N GLY A 210 -3.12 -24.99 2.21
CA GLY A 210 -4.55 -24.84 2.50
C GLY A 210 -5.24 -23.72 1.72
N ALA A 211 -4.47 -22.76 1.18
CA ALA A 211 -4.98 -21.53 0.60
C ALA A 211 -5.71 -21.74 -0.73
N ASP A 212 -6.85 -21.09 -0.90
CA ASP A 212 -7.54 -20.90 -2.18
C ASP A 212 -7.16 -19.55 -2.81
N VAL A 213 -6.84 -18.57 -1.97
CA VAL A 213 -6.40 -17.22 -2.37
C VAL A 213 -5.21 -16.81 -1.49
N VAL A 214 -4.17 -16.30 -2.10
CA VAL A 214 -3.04 -15.66 -1.40
C VAL A 214 -3.03 -14.18 -1.77
N VAL A 215 -3.11 -13.29 -0.78
CA VAL A 215 -3.09 -11.83 -0.99
C VAL A 215 -1.87 -11.26 -0.32
N VAL A 216 -1.04 -10.54 -1.08
CA VAL A 216 0.16 -9.87 -0.60
C VAL A 216 -0.15 -8.40 -0.35
N ALA A 217 -0.13 -7.99 0.92
CA ALA A 217 -0.41 -6.64 1.42
C ALA A 217 0.65 -6.20 2.47
N ALA A 218 1.87 -6.73 2.38
CA ALA A 218 2.98 -6.42 3.28
C ALA A 218 3.88 -5.32 2.71
N ALA A 219 4.59 -4.58 3.57
CA ALA A 219 5.65 -3.69 3.13
C ALA A 219 6.86 -4.49 2.59
N LEU A 220 7.54 -3.94 1.59
CA LEU A 220 8.82 -4.48 1.13
C LEU A 220 9.91 -4.11 2.14
N ALA A 221 10.61 -5.10 2.61
CA ALA A 221 11.78 -5.00 3.49
C ALA A 221 12.74 -6.14 3.13
N ALA A 222 13.95 -6.12 3.64
CA ALA A 222 14.92 -7.20 3.41
C ALA A 222 14.36 -8.59 3.78
N THR A 223 13.50 -8.66 4.80
CA THR A 223 12.86 -9.91 5.25
C THR A 223 11.64 -10.34 4.45
N SER A 224 11.13 -9.52 3.55
CA SER A 224 9.98 -9.83 2.68
C SER A 224 10.33 -9.83 1.18
N ALA A 225 11.57 -9.51 0.82
CA ALA A 225 12.03 -9.63 -0.55
C ALA A 225 11.96 -11.10 -1.02
N SER A 226 11.37 -11.31 -2.20
CA SER A 226 11.13 -12.64 -2.79
C SER A 226 10.49 -13.66 -1.82
N LEU A 227 9.64 -13.17 -0.92
CA LEU A 227 8.95 -14.03 0.06
C LEU A 227 8.10 -15.11 -0.62
N ILE A 228 7.54 -14.80 -1.78
CA ILE A 228 6.82 -15.74 -2.64
C ILE A 228 7.66 -16.02 -3.88
N GLY A 229 8.39 -17.11 -3.86
CA GLY A 229 9.19 -17.63 -4.96
C GLY A 229 8.65 -18.97 -5.45
N GLU A 230 9.45 -19.67 -6.27
CA GLU A 230 9.13 -20.97 -6.86
C GLU A 230 8.62 -21.97 -5.81
N ARG A 231 9.34 -22.08 -4.69
CA ARG A 231 8.97 -23.01 -3.61
C ARG A 231 7.59 -22.70 -3.01
N GLN A 232 7.28 -21.43 -2.73
CA GLN A 232 6.02 -21.04 -2.14
C GLN A 232 4.87 -21.24 -3.14
N LEU A 233 5.10 -20.90 -4.42
CA LEU A 233 4.13 -21.15 -5.49
C LEU A 233 3.83 -22.64 -5.66
N ALA A 234 4.85 -23.50 -5.57
CA ALA A 234 4.69 -24.96 -5.63
C ALA A 234 3.92 -25.56 -4.44
N LEU A 235 3.88 -24.87 -3.29
CA LEU A 235 3.09 -25.28 -2.12
C LEU A 235 1.61 -24.90 -2.26
N MET A 236 1.25 -23.97 -3.15
CA MET A 236 -0.14 -23.56 -3.34
C MET A 236 -0.93 -24.64 -4.09
N LYS A 237 -2.25 -24.63 -3.96
CA LYS A 237 -3.12 -25.49 -4.74
C LYS A 237 -3.09 -25.13 -6.23
N PRO A 238 -3.22 -26.10 -7.15
CA PRO A 238 -3.36 -25.80 -8.58
C PRO A 238 -4.62 -24.95 -8.90
N SER A 239 -5.59 -24.92 -8.00
CA SER A 239 -6.79 -24.08 -8.10
C SER A 239 -6.63 -22.70 -7.41
N ALA A 240 -5.53 -22.45 -6.72
CA ALA A 240 -5.31 -21.22 -5.98
C ALA A 240 -4.97 -20.04 -6.90
N VAL A 241 -5.27 -18.83 -6.45
CA VAL A 241 -4.90 -17.58 -7.12
C VAL A 241 -4.04 -16.73 -6.21
N LEU A 242 -3.10 -15.99 -6.81
CA LEU A 242 -2.25 -15.02 -6.13
C LEU A 242 -2.68 -13.60 -6.48
N VAL A 243 -2.75 -12.73 -5.47
CA VAL A 243 -2.99 -11.29 -5.66
C VAL A 243 -1.86 -10.50 -5.00
N ASN A 244 -1.21 -9.61 -5.74
CA ASN A 244 -0.17 -8.74 -5.21
C ASN A 244 -0.52 -7.26 -5.44
N ILE A 245 -0.86 -6.56 -4.35
CA ILE A 245 -1.14 -5.11 -4.34
C ILE A 245 -0.15 -4.34 -3.45
N ALA A 246 0.98 -4.94 -3.13
CA ALA A 246 1.94 -4.40 -2.19
C ALA A 246 3.17 -3.81 -2.87
N ARG A 247 4.14 -4.66 -3.19
CA ARG A 247 5.35 -4.33 -3.96
C ARG A 247 5.76 -5.52 -4.83
N GLY A 248 6.23 -5.24 -6.03
CA GLY A 248 6.67 -6.28 -6.97
C GLY A 248 7.75 -7.19 -6.40
N GLY A 249 8.74 -6.63 -5.74
CA GLY A 249 9.86 -7.38 -5.17
C GLY A 249 9.53 -8.37 -4.04
N ILE A 250 8.27 -8.47 -3.60
CA ILE A 250 7.83 -9.50 -2.63
C ILE A 250 7.54 -10.83 -3.33
N VAL A 251 7.17 -10.79 -4.60
CA VAL A 251 6.90 -11.96 -5.44
C VAL A 251 7.98 -12.05 -6.51
N ASP A 252 8.61 -13.20 -6.63
CA ASP A 252 9.50 -13.48 -7.75
C ASP A 252 8.69 -13.55 -9.03
N THR A 253 8.88 -12.54 -9.90
CA THR A 253 8.08 -12.40 -11.13
C THR A 253 8.33 -13.53 -12.12
N ASP A 254 9.58 -14.02 -12.26
CA ASP A 254 9.92 -15.09 -13.17
C ASP A 254 9.34 -16.43 -12.69
N ALA A 255 9.42 -16.70 -11.38
CA ALA A 255 8.80 -17.86 -10.77
C ALA A 255 7.27 -17.82 -10.91
N LEU A 256 6.66 -16.64 -10.78
CA LEU A 256 5.21 -16.46 -10.99
C LEU A 256 4.82 -16.78 -12.44
N VAL A 257 5.58 -16.28 -13.42
CA VAL A 257 5.35 -16.57 -14.85
C VAL A 257 5.42 -18.07 -15.12
N ALA A 258 6.45 -18.75 -14.63
CA ALA A 258 6.58 -20.19 -14.77
C ALA A 258 5.40 -20.94 -14.15
N ALA A 259 5.03 -20.61 -12.90
CA ALA A 259 3.91 -21.24 -12.19
C ALA A 259 2.56 -21.07 -12.89
N LEU A 260 2.33 -19.92 -13.55
CA LEU A 260 1.12 -19.66 -14.32
C LEU A 260 1.07 -20.47 -15.64
N HIS A 261 2.19 -20.56 -16.37
CA HIS A 261 2.27 -21.30 -17.60
C HIS A 261 2.19 -22.81 -17.39
N ASP A 262 2.80 -23.33 -16.31
CA ASP A 262 2.77 -24.74 -15.96
C ASP A 262 1.47 -25.16 -15.25
N GLY A 263 0.59 -24.21 -14.92
CA GLY A 263 -0.64 -24.48 -14.20
C GLY A 263 -0.42 -24.87 -12.73
N THR A 264 0.71 -24.54 -12.15
CA THR A 264 1.02 -24.73 -10.71
C THR A 264 0.02 -23.96 -9.85
N ILE A 265 -0.44 -22.79 -10.33
CA ILE A 265 -1.55 -22.01 -9.76
C ILE A 265 -2.55 -21.62 -10.86
N ALA A 266 -3.78 -21.32 -10.48
CA ALA A 266 -4.88 -21.06 -11.42
C ALA A 266 -4.85 -19.67 -12.06
N GLY A 267 -4.15 -18.70 -11.47
CA GLY A 267 -4.12 -17.34 -12.00
C GLY A 267 -3.51 -16.34 -11.02
N ALA A 268 -3.27 -15.13 -11.50
CA ALA A 268 -2.74 -14.04 -10.69
C ALA A 268 -3.37 -12.69 -11.04
N GLY A 269 -3.55 -11.84 -10.00
CA GLY A 269 -3.87 -10.43 -10.13
C GLY A 269 -2.74 -9.60 -9.52
N VAL A 270 -1.98 -8.87 -10.32
CA VAL A 270 -0.84 -8.11 -9.85
C VAL A 270 -0.97 -6.64 -10.23
N ASP A 271 -0.95 -5.79 -9.23
CA ASP A 271 -0.91 -4.35 -9.45
C ASP A 271 0.54 -3.86 -9.56
N VAL A 272 1.46 -4.60 -8.96
CA VAL A 272 2.89 -4.26 -8.84
C VAL A 272 3.76 -5.41 -9.33
N THR A 273 4.89 -5.09 -9.97
CA THR A 273 5.82 -6.07 -10.57
C THR A 273 7.28 -5.73 -10.23
N ALA A 274 8.17 -6.66 -10.48
CA ALA A 274 9.60 -6.44 -10.50
C ALA A 274 10.19 -7.10 -11.77
N PRO A 275 10.73 -6.31 -12.73
CA PRO A 275 10.92 -4.84 -12.68
C PRO A 275 9.61 -4.05 -12.76
N GLU A 276 9.69 -2.75 -12.41
CA GLU A 276 8.61 -1.77 -12.57
C GLU A 276 9.19 -0.47 -13.16
N PRO A 277 8.72 0.02 -14.34
CA PRO A 277 7.66 -0.57 -15.17
C PRO A 277 8.00 -1.96 -15.71
N LEU A 278 6.95 -2.80 -15.89
CA LEU A 278 7.11 -4.10 -16.54
C LEU A 278 7.41 -3.91 -18.03
N PRO A 279 8.48 -4.51 -18.60
CA PRO A 279 8.78 -4.39 -20.02
C PRO A 279 7.63 -4.85 -20.92
N ASP A 280 7.48 -4.21 -22.08
CA ASP A 280 6.36 -4.46 -23.02
C ASP A 280 6.32 -5.90 -23.55
N ASP A 281 7.49 -6.57 -23.66
CA ASP A 281 7.65 -7.94 -24.14
C ASP A 281 7.69 -8.98 -23.01
N HIS A 282 7.44 -8.59 -21.76
CA HIS A 282 7.53 -9.49 -20.62
C HIS A 282 6.45 -10.56 -20.67
N ALA A 283 6.84 -11.83 -20.40
CA ALA A 283 5.96 -12.99 -20.50
C ALA A 283 4.71 -12.92 -19.58
N LEU A 284 4.77 -12.15 -18.50
CA LEU A 284 3.65 -11.97 -17.59
C LEU A 284 2.40 -11.36 -18.28
N TRP A 285 2.58 -10.53 -19.32
CA TRP A 285 1.46 -9.95 -20.08
C TRP A 285 0.60 -11.01 -20.79
N GLN A 286 1.23 -12.15 -21.15
CA GLN A 286 0.57 -13.25 -21.84
C GLN A 286 0.27 -14.44 -20.92
N ALA A 287 0.60 -14.34 -19.63
CA ALA A 287 0.42 -15.44 -18.70
C ALA A 287 -1.09 -15.80 -18.55
N PRO A 288 -1.42 -17.10 -18.44
CA PRO A 288 -2.80 -17.56 -18.33
C PRO A 288 -3.52 -16.95 -17.13
N ASN A 289 -4.78 -16.54 -17.33
CA ASN A 289 -5.65 -16.00 -16.26
C ASN A 289 -4.99 -14.94 -15.38
N THR A 290 -4.25 -14.02 -16.01
CA THR A 290 -3.48 -12.98 -15.31
C THR A 290 -4.03 -11.59 -15.62
N VAL A 291 -4.10 -10.74 -14.60
CA VAL A 291 -4.38 -9.29 -14.71
C VAL A 291 -3.17 -8.54 -14.18
N VAL A 292 -2.66 -7.58 -14.96
CA VAL A 292 -1.66 -6.60 -14.54
C VAL A 292 -2.29 -5.23 -14.60
N THR A 293 -2.30 -4.48 -13.48
CA THR A 293 -2.97 -3.16 -13.38
C THR A 293 -2.01 -1.99 -13.24
N MET A 294 -0.72 -2.20 -13.45
CA MET A 294 0.32 -1.18 -13.68
C MET A 294 0.40 -0.13 -12.56
N HIS A 295 0.37 -0.59 -11.30
CA HIS A 295 0.42 0.23 -10.08
C HIS A 295 -0.67 1.32 -10.06
N ALA A 296 -1.90 0.89 -10.36
CA ALA A 296 -3.09 1.73 -10.47
C ALA A 296 -4.22 1.28 -9.52
N ALA A 297 -3.86 0.65 -8.39
CA ALA A 297 -4.81 0.27 -7.33
C ALA A 297 -5.54 1.50 -6.75
N ASP A 298 -4.93 2.66 -6.86
CA ASP A 298 -5.54 3.94 -6.55
C ASP A 298 -5.24 4.97 -7.66
N THR A 299 -6.13 5.94 -7.82
CA THR A 299 -5.99 7.00 -8.82
C THR A 299 -5.86 8.36 -8.13
N PRO A 300 -5.30 9.39 -8.81
CA PRO A 300 -5.23 10.74 -8.25
C PRO A 300 -6.56 11.29 -7.74
N ASP A 301 -7.67 10.93 -8.38
CA ASP A 301 -9.01 11.35 -7.96
C ASP A 301 -9.44 10.68 -6.63
N MET A 302 -8.99 9.47 -6.36
CA MET A 302 -9.21 8.76 -5.11
C MET A 302 -8.26 9.26 -4.02
N THR A 303 -6.97 9.38 -4.34
CA THR A 303 -5.91 9.69 -3.36
C THR A 303 -5.82 11.16 -3.00
N GLY A 304 -6.20 12.06 -3.91
CA GLY A 304 -6.13 13.50 -3.67
C GLY A 304 -6.90 13.96 -2.43
N PRO A 305 -8.20 13.64 -2.30
CA PRO A 305 -8.97 13.98 -1.11
C PRO A 305 -8.44 13.33 0.17
N LEU A 306 -7.94 12.10 0.08
CA LEU A 306 -7.36 11.36 1.22
C LEU A 306 -6.07 12.01 1.72
N LEU A 307 -5.17 12.37 0.79
CA LEU A 307 -3.95 13.10 1.15
C LEU A 307 -4.27 14.50 1.69
N ALA A 308 -5.27 15.19 1.15
CA ALA A 308 -5.70 16.48 1.67
C ALA A 308 -6.23 16.36 3.10
N SER A 309 -6.98 15.29 3.41
CA SER A 309 -7.40 14.97 4.78
C SER A 309 -6.21 14.71 5.70
N ARG A 310 -5.22 13.93 5.23
CA ARG A 310 -3.98 13.65 5.95
C ARG A 310 -3.17 14.94 6.20
N VAL A 311 -3.07 15.81 5.19
CA VAL A 311 -2.42 17.12 5.33
C VAL A 311 -3.10 17.95 6.41
N ARG A 312 -4.46 18.04 6.43
CA ARG A 312 -5.17 18.76 7.51
C ARG A 312 -4.81 18.20 8.88
N ALA A 313 -4.90 16.89 9.05
CA ALA A 313 -4.63 16.24 10.35
C ALA A 313 -3.20 16.53 10.82
N ASN A 314 -2.21 16.34 9.95
CA ASN A 314 -0.81 16.53 10.33
C ASN A 314 -0.41 18.01 10.45
N VAL A 315 -1.03 18.92 9.71
CA VAL A 315 -0.89 20.36 9.94
C VAL A 315 -1.46 20.76 11.30
N THR A 316 -2.65 20.28 11.66
CA THR A 316 -3.23 20.51 12.99
C THR A 316 -2.28 20.02 14.09
N ALA A 317 -1.74 18.80 13.93
CA ALA A 317 -0.75 18.26 14.85
C ALA A 317 0.54 19.11 14.90
N PHE A 318 1.02 19.55 13.75
CA PHE A 318 2.21 20.41 13.65
C PHE A 318 2.03 21.77 14.34
N LEU A 319 0.84 22.35 14.28
CA LEU A 319 0.51 23.61 14.94
C LEU A 319 0.26 23.49 16.46
N GLY A 320 0.24 22.27 16.99
CA GLY A 320 0.19 22.02 18.42
C GLY A 320 -1.00 21.19 18.91
N ASP A 321 -2.01 20.92 18.05
CA ASP A 321 -3.23 20.23 18.41
C ASP A 321 -3.27 18.80 17.85
N GLY A 322 -3.44 17.81 18.73
CA GLY A 322 -3.59 16.40 18.36
C GLY A 322 -2.28 15.68 18.05
N ASP A 323 -2.40 14.50 17.46
CA ASP A 323 -1.31 13.59 17.19
C ASP A 323 -1.00 13.51 15.69
N PHE A 324 0.27 13.31 15.35
CA PHE A 324 0.68 13.04 13.98
C PHE A 324 0.23 11.65 13.54
N VAL A 325 -0.21 11.55 12.29
CA VAL A 325 -0.67 10.31 11.66
C VAL A 325 0.28 9.92 10.54
N GLY A 326 0.59 8.63 10.45
CA GLY A 326 1.49 8.11 9.42
C GLY A 326 2.96 8.49 9.65
N VAL A 327 3.38 8.57 10.91
CA VAL A 327 4.79 8.77 11.27
C VAL A 327 5.64 7.65 10.68
N VAL A 328 6.73 8.03 10.04
CA VAL A 328 7.68 7.12 9.41
C VAL A 328 8.76 6.76 10.42
N ASP A 329 9.00 5.47 10.58
CA ASP A 329 10.15 4.96 11.29
C ASP A 329 11.35 4.95 10.34
N THR A 330 12.27 5.90 10.53
CA THR A 330 13.43 6.07 9.65
C THR A 330 14.48 4.96 9.81
N GLU A 331 14.47 4.22 10.94
CA GLU A 331 15.35 3.06 11.15
C GLU A 331 14.78 1.81 10.47
N ALA A 332 13.46 1.63 10.55
CA ALA A 332 12.77 0.51 9.89
C ALA A 332 12.50 0.75 8.40
N GLY A 333 12.59 1.99 7.90
CA GLY A 333 12.41 2.37 6.51
C GLY A 333 10.94 2.38 6.04
N TYR A 334 9.96 2.46 6.95
CA TYR A 334 8.52 2.48 6.60
C TYR A 334 7.63 3.15 7.67
#